data_bad621e8963abd0a1409c69bc5e37aca
#
_entry.id   bad621e8963abd0a1409c69bc5e37aca
#
_cell.length_a   1.000
_cell.length_b   1.000
_cell.length_c   1.000
_cell.angle_alpha   90.00
_cell.angle_beta   90.00
_cell.angle_gamma   90.00
#
_symmetry.space_group_name_H-M   'P 1'
#
loop_
_entity.id
_entity.type
_entity.pdbx_description
1 polymer ?
#
loop_
_entity_poly.entity_id
_entity_poly.type
_entity_poly.pdbx_seq_one_letter_code
_entity_poly.pdbx_strand_id
1 'polypeptide(L)'
;MAEVEIVFRTQSEIEASVVEGLLVSQGLRAVRLSGPPPTVFAFAVTPLGDIGIGVPAEEAAEARRVLLSHGDAGGSGLVVPLVTELRNVETRLHYAFRDRGLLEQALTHRSRTAEDPSGGVDDNESLEFLGDAVLGFLVADLLYREFPDYSEGPKSKAKAALVSTATLAGISRRLGLGDDLLLGRGEAKTGGRAKPALLADVLEAVIAAIYLDGGIEAARAFIELAWRPLIANVRHTATLGGDHKSALQEWLQAAARPLPGYRIALETGPDHEKRFHVDAVVDDLVVASGTGRTKKEAEQEAARLALAALRSPGP
;
A
#
# COMPACT_ATOMS: atom_id res chain seq x y z
N MET A 1 42.40 -0.86 29.67
CA MET A 1 41.47 -0.68 28.50
C MET A 1 40.79 0.65 28.76
N ALA A 2 40.78 1.54 27.78
CA ALA A 2 40.04 2.82 27.91
C ALA A 2 38.57 2.49 28.12
N GLU A 3 37.94 3.10 29.10
CA GLU A 3 36.49 2.98 29.34
C GLU A 3 35.76 3.62 28.19
N VAL A 4 34.86 2.85 27.54
CA VAL A 4 34.06 3.32 26.39
C VAL A 4 32.71 3.79 26.88
N GLU A 5 32.34 5.02 26.59
CA GLU A 5 31.06 5.61 26.94
C GLU A 5 30.17 5.69 25.70
N ILE A 6 28.91 5.22 25.81
CA ILE A 6 27.94 5.30 24.72
C ILE A 6 27.42 6.74 24.64
N VAL A 7 27.62 7.38 23.48
CA VAL A 7 27.20 8.77 23.21
C VAL A 7 25.97 8.86 22.33
N PHE A 8 25.63 7.78 21.61
CA PHE A 8 24.47 7.69 20.75
C PHE A 8 23.90 6.27 20.73
N ARG A 9 22.59 6.11 20.58
CA ARG A 9 21.90 4.82 20.40
C ARG A 9 20.88 4.94 19.27
N THR A 10 20.82 3.92 18.45
CA THR A 10 19.84 3.82 17.34
C THR A 10 19.53 2.37 17.04
N GLN A 11 18.44 2.13 16.32
CA GLN A 11 18.08 0.84 15.74
C GLN A 11 18.36 0.82 14.23
N SER A 12 18.79 1.94 13.65
CA SER A 12 19.13 2.08 12.23
C SER A 12 20.64 1.92 12.00
N GLU A 13 21.03 0.96 11.18
CA GLU A 13 22.42 0.75 10.76
C GLU A 13 22.98 1.95 9.97
N ILE A 14 22.13 2.63 9.17
CA ILE A 14 22.54 3.81 8.44
C ILE A 14 22.79 4.97 9.40
N GLU A 15 21.90 5.18 10.36
CA GLU A 15 22.08 6.23 11.36
C GLU A 15 23.33 5.97 12.19
N ALA A 16 23.57 4.72 12.59
CA ALA A 16 24.81 4.32 13.26
C ALA A 16 26.05 4.62 12.40
N SER A 17 26.03 4.27 11.10
CA SER A 17 27.13 4.52 10.16
C SER A 17 27.42 6.00 9.99
N VAL A 18 26.39 6.81 9.91
CA VAL A 18 26.51 8.26 9.71
C VAL A 18 27.04 8.94 10.98
N VAL A 19 26.52 8.56 12.15
CA VAL A 19 26.99 9.10 13.44
C VAL A 19 28.44 8.72 13.68
N GLU A 20 28.79 7.45 13.43
CA GLU A 20 30.18 6.99 13.52
C GLU A 20 31.08 7.77 12.54
N GLY A 21 30.69 7.87 11.26
CA GLY A 21 31.44 8.61 10.25
C GLY A 21 31.60 10.09 10.58
N LEU A 22 30.56 10.74 11.13
CA LEU A 22 30.62 12.11 11.62
C LEU A 22 31.66 12.26 12.74
N LEU A 23 31.58 11.44 13.78
CA LEU A 23 32.51 11.50 14.91
C LEU A 23 33.95 11.23 14.47
N VAL A 24 34.15 10.23 13.59
CA VAL A 24 35.49 9.93 13.02
C VAL A 24 36.00 11.09 12.17
N SER A 25 35.15 11.75 11.37
CA SER A 25 35.56 12.92 10.56
C SER A 25 36.00 14.12 11.42
N GLN A 26 35.51 14.18 12.66
CA GLN A 26 35.92 15.19 13.66
C GLN A 26 37.16 14.74 14.49
N GLY A 27 37.76 13.61 14.13
CA GLY A 27 38.97 13.10 14.77
C GLY A 27 38.71 12.30 16.06
N LEU A 28 37.43 11.94 16.35
CA LEU A 28 37.06 11.18 17.53
C LEU A 28 37.11 9.67 17.23
N ARG A 29 37.46 8.87 18.24
CA ARG A 29 37.59 7.40 18.14
C ARG A 29 36.24 6.73 18.39
N ALA A 30 35.33 6.82 17.44
CA ALA A 30 34.03 6.19 17.52
C ALA A 30 34.09 4.68 17.20
N VAL A 31 33.36 3.88 17.94
CA VAL A 31 33.22 2.42 17.75
C VAL A 31 31.77 2.00 17.88
N ARG A 32 31.34 1.04 17.07
CA ARG A 32 30.03 0.42 17.21
C ARG A 32 30.04 -0.64 18.30
N LEU A 33 29.02 -0.59 19.11
CA LEU A 33 28.74 -1.56 20.15
C LEU A 33 27.38 -2.19 19.82
N SER A 34 27.40 -3.37 19.22
CA SER A 34 26.20 -4.19 19.07
C SER A 34 25.92 -4.89 20.37
N GLY A 35 24.68 -4.84 20.87
CA GLY A 35 24.26 -5.66 22.02
C GLY A 35 24.45 -7.15 21.70
N PRO A 36 24.53 -8.04 22.73
CA PRO A 36 24.65 -9.46 22.47
C PRO A 36 23.48 -9.94 21.62
N PRO A 37 23.71 -10.86 20.65
CA PRO A 37 22.63 -11.40 19.84
C PRO A 37 21.60 -12.03 20.80
N PRO A 38 20.29 -11.82 20.58
CA PRO A 38 19.28 -12.43 21.42
C PRO A 38 19.39 -13.94 21.30
N THR A 39 19.53 -14.62 22.45
CA THR A 39 19.54 -16.07 22.52
C THR A 39 18.24 -16.62 21.95
N VAL A 40 18.38 -17.51 20.98
CA VAL A 40 17.28 -18.15 20.26
C VAL A 40 16.36 -18.87 21.24
N PHE A 41 15.18 -18.33 21.50
CA PHE A 41 14.02 -19.09 21.91
C PHE A 41 12.85 -18.76 20.99
N ALA A 42 12.21 -19.82 20.53
CA ALA A 42 11.23 -19.92 19.47
C ALA A 42 10.12 -18.84 19.50
N PHE A 43 9.74 -18.36 18.30
CA PHE A 43 8.52 -17.61 17.98
C PHE A 43 8.33 -16.20 18.56
N ALA A 44 9.38 -15.49 18.90
CA ALA A 44 9.32 -14.03 19.05
C ALA A 44 10.22 -13.40 18.00
N VAL A 45 9.64 -12.57 17.11
CA VAL A 45 10.41 -11.61 16.30
C VAL A 45 11.05 -10.67 17.32
N THR A 46 12.33 -10.87 17.61
CA THR A 46 13.08 -10.00 18.49
C THR A 46 13.43 -8.75 17.69
N PRO A 47 13.16 -7.53 18.18
CA PRO A 47 13.62 -6.31 17.51
C PRO A 47 15.13 -6.38 17.31
N LEU A 48 15.65 -5.89 16.18
CA LEU A 48 17.08 -5.69 15.97
C LEU A 48 17.64 -4.97 17.20
N GLY A 49 18.72 -5.49 17.79
CA GLY A 49 19.29 -4.96 19.01
C GLY A 49 19.75 -3.52 18.82
N ASP A 50 19.59 -2.69 19.86
CA ASP A 50 20.09 -1.32 19.89
C ASP A 50 21.57 -1.27 19.51
N ILE A 51 21.92 -0.47 18.50
CA ILE A 51 23.30 -0.18 18.11
C ILE A 51 23.75 1.03 18.91
N GLY A 52 24.77 0.84 19.75
CA GLY A 52 25.41 1.92 20.49
C GLY A 52 26.63 2.45 19.72
N ILE A 53 26.77 3.75 19.60
CA ILE A 53 28.03 4.38 19.20
C ILE A 53 28.74 4.85 20.46
N GLY A 54 29.88 4.24 20.72
CA GLY A 54 30.71 4.54 21.87
C GLY A 54 31.98 5.26 21.47
N VAL A 55 32.48 6.10 22.38
CA VAL A 55 33.80 6.76 22.27
C VAL A 55 34.53 6.56 23.61
N PRO A 56 35.87 6.71 23.66
CA PRO A 56 36.58 6.75 24.90
C PRO A 56 35.99 7.81 25.86
N ALA A 57 35.94 7.51 27.15
CA ALA A 57 35.30 8.37 28.15
C ALA A 57 35.83 9.82 28.11
N GLU A 58 37.16 9.97 27.85
CA GLU A 58 37.78 11.30 27.68
C GLU A 58 37.25 12.10 26.48
N GLU A 59 36.70 11.44 25.46
CA GLU A 59 36.15 12.08 24.25
C GLU A 59 34.62 12.23 24.30
N ALA A 60 33.93 11.68 25.31
CA ALA A 60 32.49 11.64 25.37
C ALA A 60 31.81 13.02 25.42
N ALA A 61 32.40 13.97 26.13
CA ALA A 61 31.90 15.36 26.20
C ALA A 61 32.01 16.07 24.84
N GLU A 62 33.11 15.86 24.11
CA GLU A 62 33.32 16.41 22.79
C GLU A 62 32.38 15.78 21.78
N ALA A 63 32.25 14.45 21.81
CA ALA A 63 31.35 13.70 20.93
C ALA A 63 29.90 14.19 21.08
N ARG A 64 29.42 14.37 22.32
CA ARG A 64 28.08 14.91 22.57
C ARG A 64 27.93 16.34 22.03
N ARG A 65 28.97 17.18 22.17
CA ARG A 65 28.97 18.56 21.62
C ARG A 65 28.89 18.55 20.11
N VAL A 66 29.66 17.70 19.45
CA VAL A 66 29.61 17.48 18.00
C VAL A 66 28.20 17.06 17.56
N LEU A 67 27.61 16.07 18.23
CA LEU A 67 26.25 15.58 17.91
C LEU A 67 25.19 16.66 18.12
N LEU A 68 25.28 17.45 19.21
CA LEU A 68 24.36 18.57 19.47
C LEU A 68 24.53 19.70 18.45
N SER A 69 25.76 20.07 18.10
CA SER A 69 26.04 21.14 17.14
C SER A 69 25.58 20.82 15.72
N HIS A 70 25.46 19.54 15.38
CA HIS A 70 24.96 19.07 14.08
C HIS A 70 23.45 18.74 14.15
N GLY A 71 22.85 18.68 15.35
CA GLY A 71 21.41 18.55 15.56
C GLY A 71 20.65 19.88 15.54
N ASP A 72 21.30 20.99 15.94
CA ASP A 72 20.67 22.30 16.11
C ASP A 72 21.06 23.37 15.07
N ALA A 73 22.14 23.15 14.30
CA ALA A 73 22.59 24.13 13.32
C ALA A 73 22.30 23.65 11.90
N GLY A 74 21.46 24.36 11.19
CA GLY A 74 21.21 24.19 9.75
C GLY A 74 22.47 24.35 8.90
N GLY A 75 23.27 23.30 8.85
CA GLY A 75 24.48 23.27 8.06
C GLY A 75 25.12 21.90 7.96
N SER A 76 24.98 21.26 6.81
CA SER A 76 25.67 20.03 6.32
C SER A 76 25.27 18.72 7.01
N GLY A 77 24.22 18.13 6.71
CA GLY A 77 23.79 17.42 5.53
C GLY A 77 24.20 15.98 5.49
N LEU A 78 23.79 15.07 6.47
CA LEU A 78 23.61 13.64 6.14
C LEU A 78 22.77 12.87 7.20
N VAL A 79 22.82 13.25 8.49
CA VAL A 79 22.04 12.56 9.54
C VAL A 79 20.67 13.19 9.75
N VAL A 80 20.61 14.52 9.79
CA VAL A 80 19.36 15.29 10.00
C VAL A 80 18.37 15.13 8.83
N PRO A 81 18.81 15.07 7.55
CA PRO A 81 17.89 14.82 6.45
C PRO A 81 17.20 13.48 6.55
N LEU A 82 17.90 12.38 6.81
CA LEU A 82 17.31 11.05 6.79
C LEU A 82 16.25 10.85 7.90
N VAL A 83 16.55 11.29 9.13
CA VAL A 83 15.57 11.22 10.24
C VAL A 83 14.38 12.14 9.99
N THR A 84 14.61 13.32 9.41
CA THR A 84 13.55 14.27 9.04
C THR A 84 12.76 13.74 7.85
N GLU A 85 13.41 13.14 6.87
CA GLU A 85 12.78 12.52 5.70
C GLU A 85 11.89 11.34 6.11
N LEU A 86 12.36 10.41 6.95
CA LEU A 86 11.54 9.31 7.47
C LEU A 86 10.33 9.79 8.29
N ARG A 87 10.48 10.84 9.12
CA ARG A 87 9.35 11.47 9.81
C ARG A 87 8.33 12.07 8.86
N ASN A 88 8.78 12.65 7.75
CA ASN A 88 7.89 13.16 6.71
C ASN A 88 7.12 12.02 6.04
N VAL A 89 7.78 10.87 5.79
CA VAL A 89 7.11 9.66 5.30
C VAL A 89 6.07 9.17 6.31
N GLU A 90 6.43 9.01 7.59
CA GLU A 90 5.52 8.60 8.68
C GLU A 90 4.27 9.51 8.72
N THR A 91 4.45 10.82 8.56
CA THR A 91 3.35 11.79 8.55
C THR A 91 2.40 11.54 7.36
N ARG A 92 2.93 11.28 6.16
CA ARG A 92 2.13 10.99 4.95
C ARG A 92 1.45 9.62 5.01
N LEU A 93 2.09 8.65 5.68
CA LEU A 93 1.52 7.33 5.93
C LEU A 93 0.45 7.36 7.04
N HIS A 94 0.37 8.43 7.82
CA HIS A 94 -0.42 8.49 9.06
C HIS A 94 -0.08 7.35 10.03
N TYR A 95 1.19 6.92 10.03
CA TYR A 95 1.69 5.85 10.88
C TYR A 95 3.10 6.17 11.38
N ALA A 96 3.31 6.09 12.70
CA ALA A 96 4.61 6.26 13.34
C ALA A 96 5.19 4.89 13.70
N PHE A 97 6.35 4.58 13.12
CA PHE A 97 7.01 3.30 13.34
C PHE A 97 7.70 3.26 14.73
N ARG A 98 7.57 2.14 15.41
CA ARG A 98 8.35 1.79 16.58
C ARG A 98 9.76 1.38 16.15
N ASP A 99 9.84 0.55 15.08
CA ASP A 99 11.08 0.17 14.41
C ASP A 99 11.15 0.84 13.03
N ARG A 100 11.92 1.93 12.94
CA ARG A 100 12.15 2.64 11.68
C ARG A 100 13.00 1.87 10.70
N GLY A 101 13.75 0.87 11.14
CA GLY A 101 14.50 -0.02 10.25
C GLY A 101 13.58 -0.73 9.26
N LEU A 102 12.36 -1.08 9.66
CA LEU A 102 11.36 -1.67 8.77
C LEU A 102 10.92 -0.69 7.66
N LEU A 103 10.74 0.59 7.98
CA LEU A 103 10.41 1.61 6.98
C LEU A 103 11.58 1.84 6.02
N GLU A 104 12.79 1.90 6.55
CA GLU A 104 14.00 2.05 5.75
C GLU A 104 14.20 0.88 4.79
N GLN A 105 14.06 -0.35 5.28
CA GLN A 105 14.09 -1.55 4.43
C GLN A 105 13.01 -1.48 3.35
N ALA A 106 11.77 -1.11 3.70
CA ALA A 106 10.68 -0.99 2.73
C ALA A 106 10.98 0.03 1.63
N LEU A 107 11.71 1.10 1.92
CA LEU A 107 12.11 2.13 0.96
C LEU A 107 13.38 1.76 0.18
N THR A 108 14.10 0.70 0.56
CA THR A 108 15.39 0.31 -0.04
C THR A 108 15.18 -0.68 -1.19
N HIS A 109 15.41 -0.22 -2.42
CA HIS A 109 15.36 -1.08 -3.60
C HIS A 109 16.67 -1.87 -3.77
N ARG A 110 16.57 -3.11 -4.28
CA ARG A 110 17.73 -4.01 -4.52
C ARG A 110 18.89 -3.39 -5.30
N SER A 111 18.64 -2.39 -6.15
CA SER A 111 19.74 -1.70 -6.87
C SER A 111 20.63 -0.90 -5.92
N ARG A 112 20.12 -0.47 -4.77
CA ARG A 112 20.87 0.23 -3.76
C ARG A 112 21.76 -0.74 -2.99
N THR A 113 21.24 -1.89 -2.57
CA THR A 113 22.01 -2.91 -1.86
C THR A 113 23.11 -3.51 -2.74
N ALA A 114 22.84 -3.69 -4.04
CA ALA A 114 23.85 -4.16 -5.00
C ALA A 114 25.05 -3.19 -5.18
N GLU A 115 24.87 -1.90 -4.88
CA GLU A 115 25.95 -0.88 -4.92
C GLU A 115 26.65 -0.71 -3.56
N ASP A 116 26.10 -1.29 -2.47
CA ASP A 116 26.64 -1.18 -1.12
C ASP A 116 27.35 -2.48 -0.71
N PRO A 117 28.69 -2.53 -0.75
CA PRO A 117 29.44 -3.71 -0.37
C PRO A 117 29.45 -3.99 1.15
N SER A 118 28.92 -3.08 1.97
CA SER A 118 28.89 -3.24 3.44
C SER A 118 27.82 -4.21 3.91
N GLY A 119 26.78 -4.50 3.10
CA GLY A 119 25.68 -5.39 3.43
C GLY A 119 24.80 -4.91 4.60
N GLY A 120 24.78 -3.60 4.86
CA GLY A 120 24.20 -3.01 6.07
C GLY A 120 22.68 -2.91 6.09
N VAL A 121 21.99 -2.97 4.94
CA VAL A 121 20.53 -2.87 4.87
C VAL A 121 20.00 -3.91 3.89
N ASP A 122 18.99 -4.66 4.32
CA ASP A 122 18.24 -5.54 3.42
C ASP A 122 17.39 -4.73 2.44
N ASP A 123 17.16 -5.29 1.25
CA ASP A 123 16.24 -4.67 0.30
C ASP A 123 14.77 -5.00 0.62
N ASN A 124 13.88 -4.42 -0.18
CA ASN A 124 12.44 -4.51 0.04
C ASN A 124 11.76 -5.76 -0.57
N GLU A 125 12.48 -6.63 -1.31
CA GLU A 125 11.84 -7.76 -2.02
C GLU A 125 11.07 -8.70 -1.08
N SER A 126 11.63 -9.02 0.09
CA SER A 126 10.96 -9.88 1.07
C SER A 126 9.74 -9.20 1.72
N LEU A 127 9.78 -7.88 1.90
CA LEU A 127 8.65 -7.10 2.40
C LEU A 127 7.57 -6.94 1.33
N GLU A 128 7.92 -6.72 0.07
CA GLU A 128 7.01 -6.72 -1.07
C GLU A 128 6.20 -8.01 -1.12
N PHE A 129 6.88 -9.18 -1.10
CA PHE A 129 6.24 -10.49 -1.10
C PHE A 129 5.22 -10.65 0.05
N LEU A 130 5.57 -10.25 1.26
CA LEU A 130 4.68 -10.29 2.41
C LEU A 130 3.54 -9.27 2.27
N GLY A 131 3.86 -8.09 1.77
CA GLY A 131 2.91 -6.98 1.60
C GLY A 131 1.82 -7.27 0.59
N ASP A 132 2.13 -7.91 -0.54
CA ASP A 132 1.13 -8.38 -1.50
C ASP A 132 0.10 -9.30 -0.82
N ALA A 133 0.56 -10.26 -0.02
CA ALA A 133 -0.32 -11.19 0.69
C ALA A 133 -1.21 -10.46 1.72
N VAL A 134 -0.65 -9.54 2.52
CA VAL A 134 -1.38 -8.73 3.51
C VAL A 134 -2.40 -7.82 2.83
N LEU A 135 -1.99 -7.12 1.76
CA LEU A 135 -2.85 -6.27 0.95
C LEU A 135 -4.00 -7.07 0.35
N GLY A 136 -3.67 -8.20 -0.29
CA GLY A 136 -4.66 -9.08 -0.90
C GLY A 136 -5.72 -9.57 0.07
N PHE A 137 -5.32 -9.93 1.29
CA PHE A 137 -6.24 -10.31 2.37
C PHE A 137 -7.09 -9.13 2.84
N LEU A 138 -6.48 -7.99 3.18
CA LEU A 138 -7.20 -6.84 3.75
C LEU A 138 -8.16 -6.19 2.75
N VAL A 139 -7.81 -6.14 1.47
CA VAL A 139 -8.73 -5.65 0.42
C VAL A 139 -9.90 -6.63 0.22
N ALA A 140 -9.68 -7.94 0.29
CA ALA A 140 -10.76 -8.92 0.21
C ALA A 140 -11.72 -8.80 1.41
N ASP A 141 -11.19 -8.67 2.63
CA ASP A 141 -11.96 -8.46 3.85
C ASP A 141 -12.76 -7.15 3.81
N LEU A 142 -12.14 -6.07 3.33
CA LEU A 142 -12.80 -4.77 3.14
C LEU A 142 -13.97 -4.88 2.16
N LEU A 143 -13.77 -5.53 1.00
CA LEU A 143 -14.83 -5.73 0.01
C LEU A 143 -15.95 -6.64 0.54
N TYR A 144 -15.62 -7.65 1.32
CA TYR A 144 -16.61 -8.53 1.93
C TYR A 144 -17.53 -7.76 2.87
N ARG A 145 -16.98 -6.88 3.72
CA ARG A 145 -17.74 -6.07 4.68
C ARG A 145 -18.50 -4.92 4.04
N GLU A 146 -17.89 -4.24 3.07
CA GLU A 146 -18.47 -3.04 2.46
C GLU A 146 -19.54 -3.34 1.40
N PHE A 147 -19.50 -4.54 0.80
CA PHE A 147 -20.42 -4.95 -0.28
C PHE A 147 -21.03 -6.33 0.00
N PRO A 148 -21.84 -6.47 1.09
CA PRO A 148 -22.41 -7.76 1.48
C PRO A 148 -23.30 -8.37 0.39
N ASP A 149 -23.98 -7.54 -0.40
CA ASP A 149 -24.91 -7.97 -1.44
C ASP A 149 -24.24 -8.37 -2.76
N TYR A 150 -22.91 -8.18 -2.88
CA TYR A 150 -22.18 -8.59 -4.08
C TYR A 150 -21.86 -10.08 -4.03
N SER A 151 -22.13 -10.78 -5.16
CA SER A 151 -21.61 -12.13 -5.37
C SER A 151 -20.08 -12.12 -5.50
N GLU A 152 -19.48 -13.31 -5.54
CA GLU A 152 -18.03 -13.50 -5.63
C GLU A 152 -17.42 -12.79 -6.86
N GLY A 153 -18.05 -12.93 -8.05
CA GLY A 153 -17.54 -12.40 -9.31
C GLY A 153 -17.26 -10.88 -9.28
N PRO A 154 -18.23 -10.02 -8.92
CA PRO A 154 -18.01 -8.58 -8.74
C PRO A 154 -16.93 -8.24 -7.70
N LYS A 155 -16.89 -8.98 -6.56
CA LYS A 155 -15.84 -8.79 -5.52
C LYS A 155 -14.46 -9.10 -6.07
N SER A 156 -14.30 -10.19 -6.80
CA SER A 156 -13.04 -10.59 -7.42
C SER A 156 -12.55 -9.58 -8.47
N LYS A 157 -13.45 -9.08 -9.32
CA LYS A 157 -13.12 -8.01 -10.28
C LYS A 157 -12.71 -6.72 -9.58
N ALA A 158 -13.44 -6.31 -8.53
CA ALA A 158 -13.10 -5.13 -7.75
C ALA A 158 -11.75 -5.30 -7.05
N LYS A 159 -11.50 -6.45 -6.41
CA LYS A 159 -10.21 -6.77 -5.80
C LYS A 159 -9.08 -6.64 -6.81
N ALA A 160 -9.17 -7.31 -7.97
CA ALA A 160 -8.13 -7.27 -9.00
C ALA A 160 -7.82 -5.83 -9.46
N ALA A 161 -8.83 -4.97 -9.59
CA ALA A 161 -8.63 -3.57 -9.91
C ALA A 161 -7.95 -2.78 -8.79
N LEU A 162 -8.34 -3.02 -7.53
CA LEU A 162 -7.83 -2.31 -6.36
C LEU A 162 -6.38 -2.68 -6.00
N VAL A 163 -5.94 -3.91 -6.30
CA VAL A 163 -4.56 -4.37 -6.06
C VAL A 163 -3.70 -4.37 -7.33
N SER A 164 -4.17 -3.78 -8.43
CA SER A 164 -3.39 -3.71 -9.67
C SER A 164 -2.18 -2.77 -9.51
N THR A 165 -1.08 -3.08 -10.21
CA THR A 165 0.13 -2.24 -10.27
C THR A 165 -0.20 -0.77 -10.58
N ALA A 166 -1.15 -0.52 -11.48
CA ALA A 166 -1.57 0.85 -11.82
C ALA A 166 -2.21 1.58 -10.63
N THR A 167 -3.04 0.88 -9.86
CA THR A 167 -3.69 1.41 -8.66
C THR A 167 -2.66 1.66 -7.56
N LEU A 168 -1.79 0.70 -7.29
CA LEU A 168 -0.74 0.81 -6.27
C LEU A 168 0.21 1.95 -6.59
N ALA A 169 0.68 2.05 -7.83
CA ALA A 169 1.52 3.17 -8.28
C ALA A 169 0.81 4.53 -8.14
N GLY A 170 -0.50 4.58 -8.36
CA GLY A 170 -1.31 5.77 -8.14
C GLY A 170 -1.36 6.20 -6.68
N ILE A 171 -1.50 5.25 -5.76
CA ILE A 171 -1.47 5.48 -4.31
C ILE A 171 -0.07 5.93 -3.88
N SER A 172 0.99 5.23 -4.32
CA SER A 172 2.38 5.59 -4.04
C SER A 172 2.71 7.02 -4.45
N ARG A 173 2.26 7.45 -5.64
CA ARG A 173 2.44 8.84 -6.09
C ARG A 173 1.75 9.84 -5.18
N ARG A 174 0.51 9.56 -4.73
CA ARG A 174 -0.21 10.45 -3.80
C ARG A 174 0.49 10.54 -2.44
N LEU A 175 1.12 9.45 -2.00
CA LEU A 175 1.90 9.39 -0.76
C LEU A 175 3.34 9.93 -0.93
N GLY A 176 3.78 10.23 -2.17
CA GLY A 176 5.12 10.73 -2.45
C GLY A 176 6.23 9.69 -2.25
N LEU A 177 5.92 8.38 -2.21
CA LEU A 177 6.90 7.33 -1.91
C LEU A 177 8.02 7.24 -2.94
N GLY A 178 7.77 7.64 -4.19
CA GLY A 178 8.79 7.66 -5.23
C GLY A 178 9.99 8.55 -4.90
N ASP A 179 9.77 9.67 -4.22
CA ASP A 179 10.82 10.60 -3.82
C ASP A 179 11.68 10.03 -2.69
N ASP A 180 11.08 9.17 -1.86
CA ASP A 180 11.74 8.56 -0.70
C ASP A 180 12.47 7.25 -1.04
N LEU A 181 12.26 6.68 -2.26
CA LEU A 181 12.92 5.44 -2.67
C LEU A 181 14.45 5.56 -2.63
N LEU A 182 15.10 4.65 -1.95
CA LEU A 182 16.54 4.49 -1.90
C LEU A 182 16.99 3.60 -3.07
N LEU A 183 17.44 4.24 -4.14
CA LEU A 183 17.83 3.59 -5.41
C LEU A 183 19.32 3.62 -5.61
N GLY A 184 19.87 2.61 -6.28
CA GLY A 184 21.21 2.68 -6.87
C GLY A 184 21.28 3.76 -7.95
N ARG A 185 22.50 4.27 -8.21
CA ARG A 185 22.74 5.38 -9.16
C ARG A 185 22.24 5.07 -10.58
N GLY A 186 22.37 3.81 -11.01
CA GLY A 186 21.91 3.35 -12.32
C GLY A 186 20.40 3.45 -12.43
N GLU A 187 19.67 2.90 -11.46
CA GLU A 187 18.21 2.89 -11.42
C GLU A 187 17.63 4.31 -11.27
N ALA A 188 18.24 5.14 -10.43
CA ALA A 188 17.84 6.54 -10.27
C ALA A 188 17.95 7.33 -11.59
N LYS A 189 19.06 7.15 -12.35
CA LYS A 189 19.29 7.82 -13.65
C LYS A 189 18.28 7.40 -14.73
N THR A 190 17.75 6.18 -14.66
CA THR A 190 16.74 5.69 -15.61
C THR A 190 15.31 6.02 -15.22
N GLY A 191 15.12 6.92 -14.25
CA GLY A 191 13.80 7.38 -13.80
C GLY A 191 13.09 6.37 -12.91
N GLY A 192 13.81 5.51 -12.19
CA GLY A 192 13.27 4.47 -11.31
C GLY A 192 12.20 4.97 -10.35
N ARG A 193 12.38 6.20 -9.79
CA ARG A 193 11.41 6.84 -8.87
C ARG A 193 10.00 7.01 -9.43
N ALA A 194 9.83 7.04 -10.76
CA ALA A 194 8.55 7.20 -11.43
C ALA A 194 8.01 5.91 -12.07
N LYS A 195 8.79 4.82 -12.07
CA LYS A 195 8.39 3.54 -12.66
C LYS A 195 7.21 2.93 -11.92
N PRO A 196 6.09 2.60 -12.60
CA PRO A 196 4.91 2.06 -11.94
C PRO A 196 5.17 0.77 -11.14
N ALA A 197 6.04 -0.11 -11.61
CA ALA A 197 6.40 -1.33 -10.90
C ALA A 197 7.06 -0.99 -9.55
N LEU A 198 8.14 -0.21 -9.55
CA LEU A 198 8.85 0.16 -8.30
C LEU A 198 7.95 0.92 -7.32
N LEU A 199 7.00 1.71 -7.83
CA LEU A 199 6.00 2.40 -7.00
C LEU A 199 4.98 1.45 -6.39
N ALA A 200 4.64 0.36 -7.07
CA ALA A 200 3.79 -0.68 -6.52
C ALA A 200 4.55 -1.49 -5.47
N ASP A 201 5.75 -1.96 -5.81
CA ASP A 201 6.61 -2.78 -4.96
C ASP A 201 6.90 -2.08 -3.60
N VAL A 202 7.24 -0.79 -3.64
CA VAL A 202 7.48 -0.01 -2.40
C VAL A 202 6.22 0.14 -1.56
N LEU A 203 5.03 0.28 -2.15
CA LEU A 203 3.79 0.37 -1.38
C LEU A 203 3.46 -0.95 -0.68
N GLU A 204 3.65 -2.07 -1.37
CA GLU A 204 3.49 -3.40 -0.79
C GLU A 204 4.50 -3.61 0.35
N ALA A 205 5.76 -3.25 0.15
CA ALA A 205 6.78 -3.31 1.19
C ALA A 205 6.43 -2.44 2.41
N VAL A 206 5.92 -1.23 2.22
CA VAL A 206 5.44 -0.34 3.31
C VAL A 206 4.26 -0.96 4.05
N ILE A 207 3.32 -1.62 3.35
CA ILE A 207 2.21 -2.33 4.00
C ILE A 207 2.73 -3.47 4.89
N ALA A 208 3.72 -4.23 4.40
CA ALA A 208 4.38 -5.26 5.21
C ALA A 208 5.09 -4.67 6.42
N ALA A 209 5.81 -3.58 6.26
CA ALA A 209 6.51 -2.89 7.34
C ALA A 209 5.52 -2.43 8.43
N ILE A 210 4.40 -1.82 8.06
CA ILE A 210 3.32 -1.43 9.00
C ILE A 210 2.74 -2.67 9.69
N TYR A 211 2.53 -3.76 8.95
CA TYR A 211 2.02 -5.02 9.50
C TYR A 211 2.99 -5.62 10.53
N LEU A 212 4.27 -5.66 10.24
CA LEU A 212 5.29 -6.21 11.15
C LEU A 212 5.46 -5.35 12.40
N ASP A 213 5.39 -4.04 12.26
CA ASP A 213 5.57 -3.09 13.37
C ASP A 213 4.33 -2.95 14.26
N GLY A 214 3.15 -2.85 13.65
CA GLY A 214 1.89 -2.52 14.35
C GLY A 214 0.81 -3.60 14.29
N GLY A 215 1.07 -4.71 13.61
CA GLY A 215 0.11 -5.80 13.44
C GLY A 215 -0.97 -5.54 12.39
N ILE A 216 -1.88 -6.49 12.27
CA ILE A 216 -2.91 -6.50 11.21
C ILE A 216 -3.86 -5.28 11.29
N GLU A 217 -4.16 -4.80 12.48
CA GLU A 217 -5.07 -3.66 12.65
C GLU A 217 -4.44 -2.34 12.22
N ALA A 218 -3.13 -2.17 12.40
CA ALA A 218 -2.41 -1.01 11.88
C ALA A 218 -2.39 -1.01 10.34
N ALA A 219 -2.08 -2.16 9.72
CA ALA A 219 -2.12 -2.32 8.28
C ALA A 219 -3.54 -2.10 7.73
N ARG A 220 -4.57 -2.59 8.42
CA ARG A 220 -5.99 -2.36 8.09
C ARG A 220 -6.32 -0.87 8.07
N ALA A 221 -6.00 -0.15 9.13
CA ALA A 221 -6.27 1.29 9.25
C ALA A 221 -5.60 2.08 8.12
N PHE A 222 -4.35 1.75 7.78
CA PHE A 222 -3.63 2.35 6.66
C PHE A 222 -4.33 2.08 5.33
N ILE A 223 -4.70 0.82 5.04
CA ILE A 223 -5.37 0.44 3.80
C ILE A 223 -6.74 1.12 3.69
N GLU A 224 -7.56 1.10 4.75
CA GLU A 224 -8.86 1.76 4.76
C GLU A 224 -8.74 3.26 4.44
N LEU A 225 -7.73 3.93 4.99
CA LEU A 225 -7.46 5.34 4.72
C LEU A 225 -7.01 5.58 3.29
N ALA A 226 -5.99 4.83 2.82
CA ALA A 226 -5.38 5.04 1.52
C ALA A 226 -6.29 4.64 0.34
N TRP A 227 -7.14 3.62 0.52
CA TRP A 227 -8.09 3.13 -0.49
C TRP A 227 -9.47 3.77 -0.42
N ARG A 228 -9.78 4.57 0.60
CA ARG A 228 -11.10 5.22 0.76
C ARG A 228 -11.68 5.85 -0.53
N PRO A 229 -10.92 6.65 -1.30
CA PRO A 229 -11.45 7.25 -2.53
C PRO A 229 -11.79 6.20 -3.60
N LEU A 230 -11.02 5.11 -3.65
CA LEU A 230 -11.20 4.03 -4.63
C LEU A 230 -12.42 3.17 -4.28
N ILE A 231 -12.64 2.88 -3.01
CA ILE A 231 -13.83 2.17 -2.52
C ILE A 231 -15.10 3.00 -2.80
N ALA A 232 -15.06 4.32 -2.61
CA ALA A 232 -16.16 5.19 -2.97
C ALA A 232 -16.50 5.11 -4.48
N ASN A 233 -15.47 5.03 -5.34
CA ASN A 233 -15.67 4.84 -6.78
C ASN A 233 -16.26 3.45 -7.10
N VAL A 234 -15.85 2.38 -6.42
CA VAL A 234 -16.46 1.05 -6.57
C VAL A 234 -17.94 1.12 -6.23
N ARG A 235 -18.33 1.77 -5.14
CA ARG A 235 -19.74 2.00 -4.77
C ARG A 235 -20.50 2.77 -5.86
N HIS A 236 -19.90 3.86 -6.35
CA HIS A 236 -20.53 4.69 -7.39
C HIS A 236 -20.71 3.91 -8.70
N THR A 237 -19.69 3.19 -9.14
CA THR A 237 -19.74 2.36 -10.34
C THR A 237 -20.76 1.22 -10.18
N ALA A 238 -20.89 0.67 -8.99
CA ALA A 238 -21.88 -0.34 -8.68
C ALA A 238 -23.30 0.20 -8.63
N THR A 239 -23.46 1.44 -8.12
CA THR A 239 -24.79 2.12 -8.14
C THR A 239 -25.22 2.46 -9.57
N LEU A 240 -24.25 2.78 -10.45
CA LEU A 240 -24.51 3.13 -11.87
C LEU A 240 -24.40 1.93 -12.82
N GLY A 241 -23.84 0.80 -12.41
CA GLY A 241 -23.54 -0.33 -13.28
C GLY A 241 -23.31 -1.62 -12.53
N GLY A 242 -24.07 -1.89 -11.47
CA GLY A 242 -24.08 -3.22 -10.84
C GLY A 242 -24.16 -4.28 -11.94
N ASP A 243 -23.41 -5.39 -11.82
CA ASP A 243 -23.48 -6.48 -12.79
C ASP A 243 -24.82 -7.25 -12.64
N HIS A 244 -25.91 -6.46 -12.78
CA HIS A 244 -27.28 -6.95 -12.65
C HIS A 244 -27.59 -8.00 -13.72
N LYS A 245 -26.90 -7.91 -14.88
CA LYS A 245 -27.02 -8.92 -15.94
C LYS A 245 -26.48 -10.26 -15.46
N SER A 246 -25.29 -10.31 -14.87
CA SER A 246 -24.75 -11.55 -14.29
C SER A 246 -25.60 -12.04 -13.11
N ALA A 247 -26.03 -11.14 -12.23
CA ALA A 247 -26.87 -11.51 -11.09
C ALA A 247 -28.24 -12.10 -11.53
N LEU A 248 -28.86 -11.54 -12.58
CA LEU A 248 -30.08 -12.09 -13.17
C LEU A 248 -29.82 -13.45 -13.82
N GLN A 249 -28.70 -13.58 -14.54
CA GLN A 249 -28.29 -14.85 -15.17
C GLN A 249 -28.06 -15.94 -14.12
N GLU A 250 -27.31 -15.67 -13.07
CA GLU A 250 -27.04 -16.60 -11.97
C GLU A 250 -28.34 -17.04 -11.28
N TRP A 251 -29.25 -16.09 -11.03
CA TRP A 251 -30.54 -16.38 -10.42
C TRP A 251 -31.40 -17.29 -11.30
N LEU A 252 -31.46 -17.01 -12.62
CA LEU A 252 -32.23 -17.85 -13.57
C LEU A 252 -31.62 -19.23 -13.71
N GLN A 253 -30.28 -19.34 -13.75
CA GLN A 253 -29.59 -20.63 -13.77
C GLN A 253 -29.86 -21.46 -12.52
N ALA A 254 -29.83 -20.83 -11.33
CA ALA A 254 -30.17 -21.50 -10.08
C ALA A 254 -31.65 -21.98 -10.03
N ALA A 255 -32.53 -21.29 -10.74
CA ALA A 255 -33.93 -21.64 -10.90
C ALA A 255 -34.20 -22.61 -12.08
N ALA A 256 -33.14 -23.12 -12.73
CA ALA A 256 -33.21 -23.95 -13.94
C ALA A 256 -34.04 -23.30 -15.08
N ARG A 257 -34.00 -21.97 -15.22
CA ARG A 257 -34.70 -21.20 -16.24
C ARG A 257 -33.73 -20.77 -17.36
N PRO A 258 -34.25 -20.46 -18.57
CA PRO A 258 -33.45 -19.94 -19.67
C PRO A 258 -32.71 -18.65 -19.34
N LEU A 259 -31.59 -18.42 -20.03
CA LEU A 259 -30.82 -17.19 -19.88
C LEU A 259 -31.62 -15.97 -20.35
N PRO A 260 -31.42 -14.78 -19.73
CA PRO A 260 -32.14 -13.59 -20.11
C PRO A 260 -31.64 -13.06 -21.47
N GLY A 261 -32.57 -12.69 -22.34
CA GLY A 261 -32.31 -11.91 -23.55
C GLY A 261 -32.48 -10.43 -23.29
N TYR A 262 -31.82 -9.60 -24.10
CA TYR A 262 -31.96 -8.13 -24.05
C TYR A 262 -32.25 -7.60 -25.43
N ARG A 263 -33.34 -6.81 -25.57
CA ARG A 263 -33.81 -6.26 -26.82
C ARG A 263 -33.94 -4.75 -26.70
N ILE A 264 -33.35 -4.01 -27.63
CA ILE A 264 -33.58 -2.55 -27.75
C ILE A 264 -35.01 -2.33 -28.19
N ALA A 265 -35.81 -1.75 -27.30
CA ALA A 265 -37.20 -1.42 -27.58
C ALA A 265 -37.31 -0.06 -28.30
N LEU A 266 -36.46 0.94 -27.89
CA LEU A 266 -36.53 2.28 -28.44
C LEU A 266 -35.19 3.01 -28.24
N GLU A 267 -34.78 3.84 -29.21
CA GLU A 267 -33.70 4.82 -29.10
C GLU A 267 -34.30 6.21 -29.25
N THR A 268 -34.02 7.12 -28.30
CA THR A 268 -34.58 8.50 -28.31
C THR A 268 -33.49 9.53 -28.06
N GLY A 269 -33.75 10.77 -28.49
CA GLY A 269 -32.85 11.93 -28.29
C GLY A 269 -31.85 12.13 -29.43
N PRO A 270 -31.24 13.33 -29.50
CA PRO A 270 -30.19 13.64 -30.47
C PRO A 270 -28.90 12.87 -30.12
N ASP A 271 -27.96 12.75 -31.08
CA ASP A 271 -26.76 11.91 -30.93
C ASP A 271 -25.91 12.22 -29.68
N HIS A 272 -25.90 13.46 -29.19
CA HIS A 272 -25.17 13.89 -28.00
C HIS A 272 -25.94 13.68 -26.67
N GLU A 273 -27.25 13.35 -26.73
CA GLU A 273 -28.12 13.06 -25.59
C GLU A 273 -28.96 11.78 -25.79
N LYS A 274 -28.41 10.82 -26.53
CA LYS A 274 -29.12 9.58 -26.88
C LYS A 274 -29.48 8.80 -25.61
N ARG A 275 -30.73 8.30 -25.58
CA ARG A 275 -31.24 7.40 -24.54
C ARG A 275 -31.70 6.10 -25.18
N PHE A 276 -31.32 5.02 -24.52
CA PHE A 276 -31.66 3.67 -24.93
C PHE A 276 -32.72 3.11 -23.96
N HIS A 277 -33.76 2.51 -24.54
CA HIS A 277 -34.74 1.72 -23.80
C HIS A 277 -34.54 0.26 -24.17
N VAL A 278 -34.29 -0.60 -23.17
CA VAL A 278 -34.00 -2.01 -23.37
C VAL A 278 -34.94 -2.87 -22.52
N ASP A 279 -35.53 -3.89 -23.16
CA ASP A 279 -36.35 -4.89 -22.53
C ASP A 279 -35.48 -6.09 -22.10
N ALA A 280 -35.61 -6.53 -20.84
CA ALA A 280 -35.14 -7.83 -20.39
C ALA A 280 -36.23 -8.89 -20.63
N VAL A 281 -35.87 -9.93 -21.39
CA VAL A 281 -36.77 -10.99 -21.83
C VAL A 281 -36.35 -12.30 -21.17
N VAL A 282 -37.28 -12.99 -20.53
CA VAL A 282 -37.10 -14.31 -19.92
C VAL A 282 -38.29 -15.17 -20.33
N ASP A 283 -38.04 -16.39 -20.83
CA ASP A 283 -39.08 -17.28 -21.37
C ASP A 283 -39.98 -16.59 -22.43
N ASP A 284 -39.37 -15.85 -23.35
CA ASP A 284 -40.02 -15.07 -24.40
C ASP A 284 -40.94 -13.93 -23.89
N LEU A 285 -40.99 -13.68 -22.61
CA LEU A 285 -41.77 -12.59 -22.01
C LEU A 285 -40.87 -11.43 -21.58
N VAL A 286 -41.34 -10.20 -21.84
CA VAL A 286 -40.74 -8.99 -21.32
C VAL A 286 -41.02 -8.92 -19.82
N VAL A 287 -39.97 -9.11 -18.99
CA VAL A 287 -40.07 -9.09 -17.52
C VAL A 287 -39.93 -7.67 -16.98
N ALA A 288 -39.07 -6.89 -17.57
CA ALA A 288 -38.83 -5.49 -17.19
C ALA A 288 -38.19 -4.70 -18.34
N SER A 289 -38.32 -3.37 -18.28
CA SER A 289 -37.68 -2.46 -19.22
C SER A 289 -36.81 -1.47 -18.47
N GLY A 290 -35.58 -1.25 -18.95
CA GLY A 290 -34.62 -0.31 -18.38
C GLY A 290 -34.25 0.80 -19.35
N THR A 291 -33.78 1.93 -18.83
CA THR A 291 -33.34 3.07 -19.62
C THR A 291 -31.91 3.48 -19.21
N GLY A 292 -31.11 3.95 -20.19
CA GLY A 292 -29.75 4.42 -19.95
C GLY A 292 -29.25 5.36 -21.04
N ARG A 293 -28.12 6.03 -20.77
CA ARG A 293 -27.41 6.86 -21.77
C ARG A 293 -26.61 6.01 -22.75
N THR A 294 -26.31 4.79 -22.38
CA THR A 294 -25.66 3.78 -23.22
C THR A 294 -26.50 2.51 -23.24
N LYS A 295 -26.35 1.70 -24.29
CA LYS A 295 -27.03 0.37 -24.38
C LYS A 295 -26.71 -0.46 -23.15
N LYS A 296 -25.45 -0.47 -22.71
CA LYS A 296 -24.99 -1.22 -21.53
C LYS A 296 -25.68 -0.77 -20.24
N GLU A 297 -25.84 0.54 -20.04
CA GLU A 297 -26.56 1.08 -18.87
C GLU A 297 -28.03 0.66 -18.88
N ALA A 298 -28.69 0.77 -20.05
CA ALA A 298 -30.10 0.39 -20.20
C ALA A 298 -30.31 -1.11 -19.96
N GLU A 299 -29.41 -1.97 -20.45
CA GLU A 299 -29.42 -3.42 -20.20
C GLU A 299 -29.25 -3.76 -18.71
N GLN A 300 -28.33 -3.08 -18.02
CA GLN A 300 -28.10 -3.28 -16.58
C GLN A 300 -29.32 -2.87 -15.76
N GLU A 301 -29.95 -1.74 -16.11
CA GLU A 301 -31.15 -1.28 -15.43
C GLU A 301 -32.35 -2.22 -15.69
N ALA A 302 -32.50 -2.71 -16.93
CA ALA A 302 -33.51 -3.71 -17.27
C ALA A 302 -33.29 -5.01 -16.44
N ALA A 303 -32.04 -5.46 -16.35
CA ALA A 303 -31.69 -6.64 -15.54
C ALA A 303 -31.99 -6.45 -14.06
N ARG A 304 -31.67 -5.28 -13.50
CA ARG A 304 -31.97 -4.93 -12.10
C ARG A 304 -33.46 -5.03 -11.79
N LEU A 305 -34.27 -4.40 -12.65
CA LEU A 305 -35.72 -4.40 -12.50
C LEU A 305 -36.33 -5.80 -12.69
N ALA A 306 -35.80 -6.57 -13.67
CA ALA A 306 -36.25 -7.95 -13.89
C ALA A 306 -35.94 -8.84 -12.69
N LEU A 307 -34.74 -8.72 -12.11
CA LEU A 307 -34.35 -9.48 -10.92
C LEU A 307 -35.24 -9.14 -9.71
N ALA A 308 -35.57 -7.85 -9.52
CA ALA A 308 -36.46 -7.41 -8.47
C ALA A 308 -37.86 -7.97 -8.68
N ALA A 309 -38.42 -7.91 -9.91
CA ALA A 309 -39.74 -8.45 -10.23
C ALA A 309 -39.85 -9.97 -10.01
N LEU A 310 -38.79 -10.72 -10.39
CA LEU A 310 -38.74 -12.16 -10.28
C LEU A 310 -38.51 -12.66 -8.86
N ARG A 311 -37.94 -11.85 -7.98
CA ARG A 311 -37.72 -12.16 -6.54
C ARG A 311 -38.91 -11.79 -5.67
N SER A 312 -39.77 -10.88 -6.11
CA SER A 312 -40.97 -10.53 -5.39
C SER A 312 -41.93 -11.73 -5.44
N PRO A 313 -42.38 -12.24 -4.29
CA PRO A 313 -43.47 -13.25 -4.30
C PRO A 313 -44.66 -12.61 -5.02
N GLY A 314 -45.15 -13.27 -6.06
CA GLY A 314 -46.37 -12.85 -6.75
C GLY A 314 -47.53 -12.67 -5.74
N PRO A 315 -48.52 -11.83 -6.06
CA PRO A 315 -49.68 -11.62 -5.19
C PRO A 315 -50.43 -12.89 -4.91
#